data_ea404b06ddb6180d086dd1c87531b1d0
#
_entry.id   ea404b06ddb6180d086dd1c87531b1d0
#
_cell.length_a   1.000
_cell.length_b   1.000
_cell.length_c   1.000
_cell.angle_alpha   90.00
_cell.angle_beta   90.00
_cell.angle_gamma   90.00
#
_symmetry.space_group_name_H-M   'P 1'
#
loop_
_entity.id
_entity.type
_entity.pdbx_description
1 polymer ?
#
loop_
_entity_poly.entity_id
_entity_poly.type
_entity_poly.pdbx_seq_one_letter_code
_entity_poly.pdbx_strand_id
1 'polypeptide(L)'
;MRKVKILMKRINKVLLSLLCLVIAYAGYSQIIPTYSVDSVTIQNLLPQVDADTLVLINIDNTIITPKSKLFRYQDNAYINFTKYLYSLAAHNASVNKTIAKLIVQRQMMLVESQWVDLINKMKNQGATVLGLQEITAPCNLIENYEGWLYTILYGLNINFTRKVNDKEVFRFNPSDAEAPIFYLGIIFTGNLNKVNTLIEFLNIIPIPPKKIVIFANNKKDLENIDSYLSMVDIGYYGIEYFGWQMLPGSPDNQIAEFQQSTFLNTGQWLEDDTAAKMLNK
;
A
#
# COMPACT_ATOMS: atom_id res chain seq x y z
N MET A 1 -14.61 61.65 -12.91
CA MET A 1 -13.39 60.86 -12.70
C MET A 1 -13.27 60.17 -11.33
N ARG A 2 -13.62 60.83 -10.20
CA ARG A 2 -13.45 60.22 -8.82
C ARG A 2 -14.37 59.01 -8.59
N LYS A 3 -15.63 59.00 -9.06
CA LYS A 3 -16.58 57.88 -8.91
C LYS A 3 -16.16 56.61 -9.67
N VAL A 4 -15.55 56.77 -10.86
CA VAL A 4 -15.06 55.64 -11.69
C VAL A 4 -13.87 54.95 -11.02
N LYS A 5 -12.93 55.71 -10.41
CA LYS A 5 -11.79 55.14 -9.65
C LYS A 5 -12.24 54.34 -8.42
N ILE A 6 -13.31 54.77 -7.74
CA ILE A 6 -13.83 54.05 -6.58
C ILE A 6 -14.53 52.77 -7.00
N LEU A 7 -15.25 52.78 -8.13
CA LEU A 7 -15.90 51.58 -8.67
C LEU A 7 -14.88 50.54 -9.13
N MET A 8 -13.83 50.96 -9.84
CA MET A 8 -12.73 50.05 -10.24
C MET A 8 -11.98 49.44 -9.03
N LYS A 9 -11.75 50.19 -7.94
CA LYS A 9 -11.15 49.67 -6.73
C LYS A 9 -12.02 48.62 -6.05
N ARG A 10 -13.35 48.76 -6.08
CA ARG A 10 -14.28 47.77 -5.54
C ARG A 10 -14.35 46.50 -6.36
N ILE A 11 -14.39 46.64 -7.70
CA ILE A 11 -14.36 45.50 -8.64
C ILE A 11 -13.07 44.69 -8.48
N ASN A 12 -11.91 45.37 -8.41
CA ASN A 12 -10.64 44.67 -8.18
C ASN A 12 -10.57 43.94 -6.81
N LYS A 13 -11.17 44.49 -5.76
CA LYS A 13 -11.22 43.78 -4.47
C LYS A 13 -12.15 42.57 -4.49
N VAL A 14 -13.28 42.65 -5.19
CA VAL A 14 -14.21 41.51 -5.37
C VAL A 14 -13.58 40.44 -6.26
N LEU A 15 -12.91 40.82 -7.34
CA LEU A 15 -12.17 39.90 -8.21
C LEU A 15 -11.00 39.22 -7.47
N LEU A 16 -10.27 39.98 -6.64
CA LEU A 16 -9.17 39.41 -5.84
C LEU A 16 -9.68 38.46 -4.77
N SER A 17 -10.82 38.78 -4.11
CA SER A 17 -11.44 37.88 -3.14
C SER A 17 -12.06 36.63 -3.79
N LEU A 18 -12.64 36.74 -4.97
CA LEU A 18 -13.08 35.59 -5.78
C LEU A 18 -11.90 34.72 -6.24
N LEU A 19 -10.79 35.35 -6.66
CA LEU A 19 -9.56 34.64 -7.06
C LEU A 19 -8.96 33.90 -5.85
N CYS A 20 -8.91 34.52 -4.68
CA CYS A 20 -8.48 33.85 -3.44
C CYS A 20 -9.42 32.73 -3.00
N LEU A 21 -10.74 32.87 -3.23
CA LEU A 21 -11.72 31.80 -2.96
C LEU A 21 -11.55 30.63 -3.94
N VAL A 22 -11.30 30.89 -5.22
CA VAL A 22 -11.06 29.83 -6.23
C VAL A 22 -9.76 29.08 -5.94
N ILE A 23 -8.72 29.77 -5.43
CA ILE A 23 -7.47 29.13 -5.02
C ILE A 23 -7.66 28.32 -3.71
N ALA A 24 -8.56 28.73 -2.82
CA ALA A 24 -8.87 28.00 -1.58
C ALA A 24 -9.74 26.74 -1.80
N TYR A 25 -10.45 26.63 -2.93
CA TYR A 25 -11.28 25.49 -3.30
C TYR A 25 -10.62 24.53 -4.32
N ALA A 26 -9.41 24.77 -4.75
CA ALA A 26 -8.65 23.73 -5.41
C ALA A 26 -8.33 22.68 -4.36
N GLY A 27 -9.18 21.67 -4.24
CA GLY A 27 -8.93 20.49 -3.41
C GLY A 27 -7.49 20.03 -3.69
N TYR A 28 -6.64 20.05 -2.66
CA TYR A 28 -5.24 19.68 -2.83
C TYR A 28 -5.16 18.20 -3.17
N SER A 29 -5.14 17.91 -4.48
CA SER A 29 -4.70 16.63 -4.97
C SER A 29 -3.22 16.72 -5.25
N GLN A 30 -2.43 15.91 -4.59
CA GLN A 30 -1.00 15.91 -4.79
C GLN A 30 -0.45 14.48 -4.68
N ILE A 31 0.18 14.00 -5.77
CA ILE A 31 0.97 12.77 -5.72
C ILE A 31 2.43 13.17 -5.57
N ILE A 32 3.05 12.73 -4.47
CA ILE A 32 4.40 13.14 -4.09
C ILE A 32 5.29 11.91 -3.99
N PRO A 33 6.40 11.85 -4.74
CA PRO A 33 7.38 10.78 -4.61
C PRO A 33 8.15 10.91 -3.30
N THR A 34 8.39 9.78 -2.63
CA THR A 34 9.26 9.72 -1.46
C THR A 34 10.04 8.41 -1.40
N TYR A 35 11.26 8.48 -0.87
CA TYR A 35 12.17 7.34 -0.74
C TYR A 35 12.33 6.89 0.72
N SER A 36 11.77 7.60 1.67
CA SER A 36 11.81 7.26 3.09
C SER A 36 10.62 7.84 3.84
N VAL A 37 10.17 7.12 4.86
CA VAL A 37 9.13 7.60 5.79
C VAL A 37 9.61 8.72 6.70
N ASP A 38 10.91 8.92 6.84
CA ASP A 38 11.52 10.04 7.58
C ASP A 38 11.79 11.27 6.69
N SER A 39 11.34 11.24 5.42
CA SER A 39 11.55 12.36 4.50
C SER A 39 10.87 13.64 4.97
N VAL A 40 11.41 14.79 4.52
CA VAL A 40 10.81 16.13 4.76
C VAL A 40 9.35 16.17 4.30
N THR A 41 9.02 15.47 3.20
CA THR A 41 7.67 15.32 2.69
C THR A 41 6.72 14.78 3.75
N ILE A 42 7.10 13.68 4.40
CA ILE A 42 6.28 13.03 5.43
C ILE A 42 6.21 13.89 6.68
N GLN A 43 7.31 14.54 7.09
CA GLN A 43 7.31 15.45 8.22
C GLN A 43 6.38 16.64 8.02
N ASN A 44 6.25 17.15 6.78
CA ASN A 44 5.33 18.24 6.43
C ASN A 44 3.86 17.77 6.31
N LEU A 45 3.63 16.50 5.99
CA LEU A 45 2.29 15.90 5.92
C LEU A 45 1.72 15.60 7.31
N LEU A 46 2.55 15.11 8.24
CA LEU A 46 2.12 14.69 9.58
C LEU A 46 1.24 15.71 10.32
N PRO A 47 1.57 17.02 10.37
CA PRO A 47 0.73 18.01 11.04
C PRO A 47 -0.67 18.19 10.43
N GLN A 48 -0.89 17.67 9.23
CA GLN A 48 -2.16 17.74 8.52
C GLN A 48 -3.04 16.51 8.74
N VAL A 49 -2.50 15.47 9.38
CA VAL A 49 -3.22 14.23 9.71
C VAL A 49 -3.97 14.44 11.03
N ASP A 50 -5.26 14.12 11.06
CA ASP A 50 -6.18 14.36 12.17
C ASP A 50 -7.27 13.27 12.24
N ALA A 51 -8.26 13.46 13.11
CA ALA A 51 -9.36 12.51 13.29
C ALA A 51 -10.29 12.38 12.07
N ASP A 52 -10.30 13.36 11.18
CA ASP A 52 -11.08 13.34 9.93
C ASP A 52 -10.28 12.70 8.76
N THR A 53 -9.08 12.16 9.05
CA THR A 53 -8.17 11.59 8.05
C THR A 53 -8.24 10.06 8.04
N LEU A 54 -8.45 9.48 6.85
CA LEU A 54 -8.23 8.07 6.56
C LEU A 54 -6.85 7.91 5.93
N VAL A 55 -5.99 7.09 6.52
CA VAL A 55 -4.69 6.73 5.95
C VAL A 55 -4.74 5.28 5.47
N LEU A 56 -4.46 5.06 4.20
CA LEU A 56 -4.34 3.72 3.60
C LEU A 56 -2.88 3.47 3.22
N ILE A 57 -2.34 2.34 3.62
CA ILE A 57 -0.95 2.00 3.34
C ILE A 57 -0.92 0.66 2.61
N ASN A 58 -0.45 0.67 1.37
CA ASN A 58 -0.17 -0.56 0.65
C ASN A 58 0.82 -1.42 1.45
N ILE A 59 0.62 -2.73 1.50
CA ILE A 59 1.44 -3.60 2.34
C ILE A 59 2.69 -4.07 1.58
N ASP A 60 2.51 -4.71 0.43
CA ASP A 60 3.62 -5.27 -0.34
C ASP A 60 4.52 -4.19 -0.94
N ASN A 61 5.82 -4.31 -0.72
CA ASN A 61 6.86 -3.37 -1.17
C ASN A 61 6.61 -1.90 -0.73
N THR A 62 5.84 -1.72 0.35
CA THR A 62 5.65 -0.44 1.03
C THR A 62 5.99 -0.61 2.49
N ILE A 63 5.25 -1.42 3.24
CA ILE A 63 5.55 -1.73 4.65
C ILE A 63 6.50 -2.90 4.75
N ILE A 64 6.19 -4.02 4.06
CA ILE A 64 6.98 -5.24 4.09
C ILE A 64 7.44 -5.66 2.69
N THR A 65 8.53 -6.40 2.67
CA THR A 65 9.09 -7.03 1.48
C THR A 65 9.72 -8.38 1.86
N PRO A 66 9.88 -9.33 0.93
CA PRO A 66 10.62 -10.54 1.21
C PRO A 66 12.06 -10.27 1.68
N LYS A 67 12.54 -11.03 2.66
CA LYS A 67 13.90 -10.92 3.19
C LYS A 67 14.94 -11.35 2.15
N SER A 68 14.66 -12.41 1.40
CA SER A 68 15.57 -12.86 0.34
C SER A 68 15.72 -11.83 -0.76
N LYS A 69 16.97 -11.52 -1.10
CA LYS A 69 17.34 -10.51 -2.10
C LYS A 69 16.84 -10.86 -3.49
N LEU A 70 16.64 -12.13 -3.80
CA LEU A 70 16.08 -12.58 -5.06
C LEU A 70 14.74 -11.91 -5.40
N PHE A 71 13.88 -11.65 -4.40
CA PHE A 71 12.56 -11.07 -4.62
C PHE A 71 12.54 -9.55 -4.61
N ARG A 72 13.63 -8.90 -4.20
CA ARG A 72 13.69 -7.45 -4.01
C ARG A 72 14.27 -6.68 -5.19
N TYR A 73 15.09 -7.35 -6.00
CA TYR A 73 15.87 -6.69 -7.05
C TYR A 73 15.15 -6.75 -8.39
N GLN A 74 14.85 -5.60 -9.03
CA GLN A 74 14.01 -5.57 -10.23
C GLN A 74 14.73 -5.63 -11.56
N ASP A 75 16.03 -5.32 -11.62
CA ASP A 75 16.76 -5.11 -12.88
C ASP A 75 17.71 -6.26 -13.27
N ASN A 76 17.59 -7.42 -12.65
CA ASN A 76 18.52 -8.52 -12.89
C ASN A 76 17.82 -9.71 -13.59
N ALA A 77 18.57 -10.48 -14.36
CA ALA A 77 18.09 -11.71 -15.02
C ALA A 77 17.43 -12.71 -14.04
N TYR A 78 17.82 -12.65 -12.77
CA TYR A 78 17.29 -13.49 -11.68
C TYR A 78 15.88 -13.10 -11.20
N ILE A 79 15.44 -11.91 -11.47
CA ILE A 79 14.08 -11.46 -11.21
C ILE A 79 13.06 -12.26 -11.97
N ASN A 80 13.46 -12.79 -13.00
CA ASN A 80 12.59 -13.53 -13.86
C ASN A 80 12.04 -14.78 -13.19
N PHE A 81 12.58 -15.24 -12.03
CA PHE A 81 12.03 -16.41 -11.37
C PHE A 81 10.57 -16.20 -10.94
N THR A 82 10.27 -15.13 -10.24
CA THR A 82 8.87 -14.85 -9.86
C THR A 82 8.03 -14.51 -11.09
N LYS A 83 8.54 -13.67 -11.99
CA LYS A 83 7.89 -13.38 -13.27
C LYS A 83 7.69 -14.62 -14.12
N TYR A 84 8.67 -15.48 -14.16
CA TYR A 84 8.60 -16.77 -14.86
C TYR A 84 7.51 -17.67 -14.27
N LEU A 85 7.45 -17.82 -12.94
CA LEU A 85 6.40 -18.57 -12.28
C LEU A 85 5.01 -17.98 -12.59
N TYR A 86 4.84 -16.66 -12.52
CA TYR A 86 3.57 -16.01 -12.86
C TYR A 86 3.20 -16.17 -14.34
N SER A 87 4.16 -16.13 -15.25
CA SER A 87 3.91 -16.38 -16.68
C SER A 87 3.46 -17.84 -16.94
N LEU A 88 4.05 -18.79 -16.23
CA LEU A 88 3.59 -20.18 -16.28
C LEU A 88 2.21 -20.37 -15.67
N ALA A 89 1.90 -19.65 -14.59
CA ALA A 89 0.61 -19.71 -13.90
C ALA A 89 -0.56 -19.25 -14.79
N ALA A 90 -0.31 -18.32 -15.71
CA ALA A 90 -1.30 -17.88 -16.68
C ALA A 90 -1.80 -19.01 -17.60
N HIS A 91 -0.97 -20.06 -17.79
CA HIS A 91 -1.26 -21.19 -18.67
C HIS A 91 -1.46 -22.51 -17.89
N ASN A 92 -1.17 -22.54 -16.59
CA ASN A 92 -1.22 -23.74 -15.76
C ASN A 92 -1.61 -23.43 -14.33
N ALA A 93 -2.85 -23.70 -13.96
CA ALA A 93 -3.39 -23.45 -12.61
C ALA A 93 -2.61 -24.15 -11.48
N SER A 94 -1.92 -25.29 -11.77
CA SER A 94 -1.12 -25.97 -10.74
C SER A 94 0.08 -25.14 -10.28
N VAL A 95 0.59 -24.23 -11.13
CA VAL A 95 1.68 -23.33 -10.78
C VAL A 95 1.26 -22.30 -9.74
N ASN A 96 -0.02 -21.89 -9.70
CA ASN A 96 -0.53 -21.04 -8.63
C ASN A 96 -0.37 -21.67 -7.24
N LYS A 97 -0.53 -23.01 -7.12
CA LYS A 97 -0.27 -23.72 -5.85
C LYS A 97 1.21 -23.66 -5.47
N THR A 98 2.11 -23.73 -6.44
CA THR A 98 3.55 -23.59 -6.22
C THR A 98 3.89 -22.18 -5.77
N ILE A 99 3.32 -21.16 -6.40
CA ILE A 99 3.51 -19.76 -5.99
C ILE A 99 2.93 -19.53 -4.58
N ALA A 100 1.74 -20.07 -4.27
CA ALA A 100 1.16 -19.99 -2.95
C ALA A 100 2.09 -20.57 -1.85
N LYS A 101 2.68 -21.75 -2.12
CA LYS A 101 3.69 -22.35 -1.22
C LYS A 101 4.91 -21.45 -1.03
N LEU A 102 5.40 -20.83 -2.11
CA LEU A 102 6.52 -19.90 -2.06
C LEU A 102 6.19 -18.67 -1.21
N ILE A 103 4.99 -18.10 -1.37
CA ILE A 103 4.54 -16.93 -0.61
C ILE A 103 4.61 -17.19 0.89
N VAL A 104 4.08 -18.30 1.37
CA VAL A 104 4.02 -18.60 2.81
C VAL A 104 5.35 -19.02 3.42
N GLN A 105 6.30 -19.49 2.62
CA GLN A 105 7.62 -19.92 3.10
C GLN A 105 8.64 -18.77 3.18
N ARG A 106 8.43 -17.68 2.43
CA ARG A 106 9.35 -16.54 2.45
C ARG A 106 9.29 -15.81 3.79
N GLN A 107 10.46 -15.52 4.34
CA GLN A 107 10.54 -14.58 5.46
C GLN A 107 10.29 -13.16 4.95
N MET A 108 9.50 -12.42 5.70
CA MET A 108 9.21 -11.02 5.41
C MET A 108 9.97 -10.10 6.38
N MET A 109 10.29 -8.89 5.93
CA MET A 109 10.92 -7.85 6.73
C MET A 109 10.27 -6.50 6.47
N LEU A 110 10.40 -5.56 7.40
CA LEU A 110 10.04 -4.17 7.14
C LEU A 110 10.95 -3.58 6.07
N VAL A 111 10.37 -2.77 5.17
CA VAL A 111 11.13 -1.96 4.23
C VAL A 111 11.93 -0.92 5.00
N GLU A 112 11.30 -0.22 5.95
CA GLU A 112 11.93 0.67 6.91
C GLU A 112 11.35 0.40 8.31
N SER A 113 12.21 0.35 9.34
CA SER A 113 11.74 0.15 10.74
C SER A 113 10.88 1.30 11.24
N GLN A 114 11.07 2.49 10.69
CA GLN A 114 10.36 3.73 11.03
C GLN A 114 8.86 3.69 10.68
N TRP A 115 8.41 2.73 9.88
CA TRP A 115 6.98 2.52 9.64
C TRP A 115 6.17 2.31 10.93
N VAL A 116 6.75 1.61 11.91
CA VAL A 116 6.11 1.39 13.21
C VAL A 116 5.79 2.72 13.90
N ASP A 117 6.77 3.61 13.96
CA ASP A 117 6.62 4.92 14.61
C ASP A 117 5.69 5.84 13.82
N LEU A 118 5.78 5.85 12.49
CA LEU A 118 4.92 6.67 11.65
C LEU A 118 3.44 6.29 11.80
N ILE A 119 3.11 4.99 11.73
CA ILE A 119 1.75 4.49 11.92
C ILE A 119 1.22 4.89 13.31
N ASN A 120 2.02 4.71 14.36
CA ASN A 120 1.63 5.08 15.71
C ASN A 120 1.43 6.60 15.86
N LYS A 121 2.28 7.43 15.27
CA LYS A 121 2.12 8.90 15.28
C LYS A 121 0.80 9.32 14.64
N MET A 122 0.49 8.80 13.44
CA MET A 122 -0.78 9.12 12.75
C MET A 122 -2.00 8.68 13.55
N LYS A 123 -1.97 7.48 14.15
CA LYS A 123 -3.05 6.99 15.04
C LYS A 123 -3.21 7.87 16.28
N ASN A 124 -2.12 8.31 16.90
CA ASN A 124 -2.15 9.19 18.06
C ASN A 124 -2.71 10.59 17.76
N GLN A 125 -2.66 11.02 16.50
CA GLN A 125 -3.33 12.23 16.00
C GLN A 125 -4.83 12.02 15.73
N GLY A 126 -5.34 10.80 15.94
CA GLY A 126 -6.74 10.43 15.77
C GLY A 126 -7.09 9.83 14.42
N ALA A 127 -6.15 9.75 13.47
CA ALA A 127 -6.42 9.20 12.14
C ALA A 127 -6.79 7.71 12.19
N THR A 128 -7.69 7.32 11.29
CA THR A 128 -7.92 5.91 10.98
C THR A 128 -6.84 5.43 10.02
N VAL A 129 -5.92 4.58 10.50
CA VAL A 129 -4.79 4.05 9.70
C VAL A 129 -5.01 2.59 9.40
N LEU A 130 -5.12 2.23 8.11
CA LEU A 130 -5.42 0.88 7.64
C LEU A 130 -4.38 0.39 6.64
N GLY A 131 -4.14 -0.91 6.63
CA GLY A 131 -3.44 -1.58 5.54
C GLY A 131 -4.36 -1.79 4.33
N LEU A 132 -3.80 -1.78 3.13
CA LEU A 132 -4.49 -2.12 1.89
C LEU A 132 -3.70 -3.20 1.16
N GLN A 133 -4.30 -4.39 1.02
CA GLN A 133 -3.66 -5.56 0.41
C GLN A 133 -4.44 -6.03 -0.81
N GLU A 134 -3.77 -6.04 -1.95
CA GLU A 134 -4.33 -6.62 -3.17
C GLU A 134 -4.25 -8.15 -3.13
N ILE A 135 -5.36 -8.81 -3.45
CA ILE A 135 -5.43 -10.26 -3.54
C ILE A 135 -5.13 -10.69 -4.98
N THR A 136 -4.12 -11.54 -5.14
CA THR A 136 -3.78 -12.17 -6.42
C THR A 136 -4.22 -13.64 -6.43
N ALA A 137 -4.37 -14.23 -7.61
CA ALA A 137 -4.84 -15.61 -7.75
C ALA A 137 -4.10 -16.64 -6.87
N PRO A 138 -2.75 -16.60 -6.69
CA PRO A 138 -2.07 -17.49 -5.77
C PRO A 138 -2.45 -17.30 -4.31
N CYS A 139 -2.78 -16.07 -3.88
CA CYS A 139 -3.16 -15.77 -2.50
C CYS A 139 -4.47 -16.46 -2.11
N ASN A 140 -5.42 -16.60 -3.05
CA ASN A 140 -6.68 -17.32 -2.83
C ASN A 140 -6.51 -18.82 -2.54
N LEU A 141 -5.31 -19.37 -2.80
CA LEU A 141 -4.98 -20.77 -2.52
C LEU A 141 -4.26 -20.96 -1.17
N ILE A 142 -4.02 -19.87 -0.44
CA ILE A 142 -3.45 -19.89 0.90
C ILE A 142 -4.60 -19.93 1.91
N GLU A 143 -4.67 -21.01 2.67
CA GLU A 143 -5.66 -21.13 3.75
C GLU A 143 -5.47 -20.00 4.76
N ASN A 144 -6.54 -19.25 5.04
CA ASN A 144 -6.54 -18.11 5.97
C ASN A 144 -5.44 -17.07 5.65
N TYR A 145 -5.35 -16.64 4.39
CA TYR A 145 -4.33 -15.67 3.96
C TYR A 145 -4.36 -14.39 4.79
N GLU A 146 -5.55 -13.89 5.13
CA GLU A 146 -5.76 -12.69 5.93
C GLU A 146 -5.12 -12.84 7.32
N GLY A 147 -5.35 -13.97 8.00
CA GLY A 147 -4.76 -14.27 9.29
C GLY A 147 -3.25 -14.48 9.23
N TRP A 148 -2.75 -15.10 8.14
CA TRP A 148 -1.32 -15.27 7.92
C TRP A 148 -0.63 -13.90 7.77
N LEU A 149 -1.15 -13.00 6.91
CA LEU A 149 -0.56 -11.68 6.71
C LEU A 149 -0.65 -10.81 7.97
N TYR A 150 -1.79 -10.83 8.65
CA TYR A 150 -1.95 -10.15 9.94
C TYR A 150 -0.89 -10.61 10.96
N THR A 151 -0.65 -11.91 11.06
CA THR A 151 0.34 -12.47 12.00
C THR A 151 1.76 -12.00 11.68
N ILE A 152 2.13 -11.92 10.41
CA ILE A 152 3.43 -11.37 9.99
C ILE A 152 3.56 -9.92 10.39
N LEU A 153 2.58 -9.08 10.05
CA LEU A 153 2.61 -7.66 10.38
C LEU A 153 2.64 -7.41 11.89
N TYR A 154 1.84 -8.16 12.64
CA TYR A 154 1.84 -8.10 14.10
C TYR A 154 3.20 -8.48 14.70
N GLY A 155 3.83 -9.54 14.19
CA GLY A 155 5.19 -9.95 14.57
C GLY A 155 6.27 -8.92 14.23
N LEU A 156 6.02 -8.05 13.27
CA LEU A 156 6.87 -6.90 12.90
C LEU A 156 6.47 -5.59 13.61
N ASN A 157 5.59 -5.65 14.62
CA ASN A 157 5.06 -4.52 15.39
C ASN A 157 4.22 -3.53 14.56
N ILE A 158 3.71 -3.93 13.41
CA ILE A 158 2.77 -3.11 12.62
C ILE A 158 1.36 -3.31 13.16
N ASN A 159 0.79 -2.26 13.73
CA ASN A 159 -0.52 -2.27 14.37
C ASN A 159 -1.42 -1.18 13.78
N PHE A 160 -2.28 -1.53 12.85
CA PHE A 160 -3.28 -0.66 12.26
C PHE A 160 -4.45 -0.33 13.20
N THR A 161 -5.37 0.53 12.78
CA THR A 161 -6.64 0.75 13.46
C THR A 161 -7.49 -0.52 13.35
N ARG A 162 -7.63 -1.24 14.45
CA ARG A 162 -8.13 -2.61 14.48
C ARG A 162 -9.61 -2.75 14.16
N LYS A 163 -10.40 -1.70 14.43
CA LYS A 163 -11.85 -1.71 14.25
C LYS A 163 -12.32 -0.61 13.33
N VAL A 164 -13.31 -0.91 12.53
CA VAL A 164 -14.09 0.05 11.77
C VAL A 164 -15.57 -0.26 12.06
N ASN A 165 -16.37 0.74 12.43
CA ASN A 165 -17.77 0.56 12.83
C ASN A 165 -17.94 -0.50 13.95
N ASP A 166 -17.06 -0.48 14.95
CA ASP A 166 -16.99 -1.43 16.06
C ASP A 166 -16.74 -2.90 15.65
N LYS A 167 -16.49 -3.16 14.38
CA LYS A 167 -16.20 -4.50 13.86
C LYS A 167 -14.71 -4.68 13.58
N GLU A 168 -14.19 -5.84 13.96
CA GLU A 168 -12.81 -6.26 13.69
C GLU A 168 -12.69 -7.00 12.36
N VAL A 169 -13.76 -7.68 11.96
CA VAL A 169 -13.80 -8.47 10.71
C VAL A 169 -15.19 -8.33 10.07
N PHE A 170 -15.21 -7.98 8.80
CA PHE A 170 -16.44 -7.98 8.00
C PHE A 170 -16.14 -7.99 6.50
N ARG A 171 -16.99 -8.67 5.72
CA ARG A 171 -17.00 -8.58 4.26
C ARG A 171 -17.83 -7.38 3.82
N PHE A 172 -17.39 -6.71 2.75
CA PHE A 172 -18.11 -5.55 2.19
C PHE A 172 -19.47 -5.99 1.61
N ASN A 173 -19.50 -7.14 0.95
CA ASN A 173 -20.72 -7.82 0.57
C ASN A 173 -20.78 -9.22 1.24
N PRO A 174 -21.60 -9.43 2.27
CA PRO A 174 -21.68 -10.71 2.98
C PRO A 174 -22.17 -11.90 2.11
N SER A 175 -22.87 -11.60 0.99
CA SER A 175 -23.39 -12.63 0.08
C SER A 175 -22.36 -13.09 -0.95
N ASP A 176 -21.21 -12.42 -1.06
CA ASP A 176 -20.15 -12.73 -2.01
C ASP A 176 -18.88 -13.14 -1.25
N ALA A 177 -18.49 -14.39 -1.37
CA ALA A 177 -17.29 -14.93 -0.69
C ALA A 177 -15.98 -14.31 -1.22
N GLU A 178 -15.98 -13.74 -2.43
CA GLU A 178 -14.83 -13.10 -3.07
C GLU A 178 -14.83 -11.58 -2.89
N ALA A 179 -15.87 -11.00 -2.26
CA ALA A 179 -15.92 -9.57 -1.99
C ALA A 179 -14.77 -9.13 -1.07
N PRO A 180 -14.37 -7.86 -1.14
CA PRO A 180 -13.39 -7.29 -0.22
C PRO A 180 -13.75 -7.58 1.23
N ILE A 181 -12.71 -7.77 2.05
CA ILE A 181 -12.85 -8.02 3.50
C ILE A 181 -12.00 -7.07 4.30
N PHE A 182 -12.57 -6.51 5.36
CA PHE A 182 -11.83 -5.87 6.43
C PHE A 182 -11.47 -6.92 7.47
N TYR A 183 -10.19 -7.03 7.81
CA TYR A 183 -9.69 -7.99 8.78
C TYR A 183 -8.65 -7.31 9.68
N LEU A 184 -9.00 -7.03 10.93
CA LEU A 184 -8.11 -6.52 11.99
C LEU A 184 -7.23 -5.33 11.58
N GLY A 185 -7.80 -4.38 10.82
CA GLY A 185 -7.10 -3.18 10.36
C GLY A 185 -6.53 -3.25 8.95
N ILE A 186 -6.76 -4.34 8.24
CA ILE A 186 -6.33 -4.52 6.85
C ILE A 186 -7.55 -4.69 5.96
N ILE A 187 -7.58 -3.95 4.87
CA ILE A 187 -8.54 -4.15 3.78
C ILE A 187 -7.89 -5.03 2.72
N PHE A 188 -8.48 -6.19 2.47
CA PHE A 188 -8.13 -7.08 1.38
C PHE A 188 -9.10 -6.86 0.22
N THR A 189 -8.56 -6.71 -0.99
CA THR A 189 -9.36 -6.29 -2.15
C THR A 189 -10.33 -7.37 -2.67
N GLY A 190 -10.16 -8.62 -2.26
CA GLY A 190 -10.96 -9.73 -2.83
C GLY A 190 -10.77 -9.78 -4.36
N ASN A 191 -11.89 -9.80 -5.09
CA ASN A 191 -11.92 -9.80 -6.55
C ASN A 191 -11.90 -8.41 -7.20
N LEU A 192 -11.83 -7.33 -6.39
CA LEU A 192 -11.79 -5.96 -6.86
C LEU A 192 -10.35 -5.43 -6.98
N ASN A 193 -10.17 -4.38 -7.76
CA ASN A 193 -8.96 -3.56 -7.71
C ASN A 193 -9.00 -2.58 -6.52
N LYS A 194 -7.87 -1.96 -6.20
CA LYS A 194 -7.75 -1.05 -5.05
C LYS A 194 -8.70 0.15 -5.11
N VAL A 195 -8.95 0.70 -6.30
CA VAL A 195 -9.84 1.86 -6.48
C VAL A 195 -11.28 1.47 -6.15
N ASN A 196 -11.78 0.40 -6.75
CA ASN A 196 -13.13 -0.08 -6.51
C ASN A 196 -13.32 -0.53 -5.05
N THR A 197 -12.29 -1.15 -4.47
CA THR A 197 -12.28 -1.50 -3.04
C THR A 197 -12.41 -0.28 -2.15
N LEU A 198 -11.68 0.81 -2.45
CA LEU A 198 -11.81 2.07 -1.72
C LEU A 198 -13.20 2.67 -1.87
N ILE A 199 -13.76 2.67 -3.08
CA ILE A 199 -15.12 3.17 -3.34
C ILE A 199 -16.14 2.40 -2.48
N GLU A 200 -16.10 1.07 -2.49
CA GLU A 200 -16.99 0.26 -1.67
C GLU A 200 -16.77 0.50 -0.17
N PHE A 201 -15.51 0.63 0.26
CA PHE A 201 -15.21 0.94 1.66
C PHE A 201 -15.83 2.28 2.09
N LEU A 202 -15.69 3.33 1.28
CA LEU A 202 -16.27 4.64 1.57
C LEU A 202 -17.80 4.62 1.62
N ASN A 203 -18.45 3.74 0.86
CA ASN A 203 -19.91 3.59 0.88
C ASN A 203 -20.44 2.88 2.13
N ILE A 204 -19.63 2.08 2.82
CA ILE A 204 -20.06 1.30 4.00
C ILE A 204 -19.67 1.95 5.33
N ILE A 205 -18.76 2.91 5.34
CA ILE A 205 -18.43 3.66 6.56
C ILE A 205 -19.47 4.75 6.80
N PRO A 206 -19.96 4.92 8.04
CA PRO A 206 -21.06 5.83 8.32
C PRO A 206 -20.69 7.31 8.20
N ILE A 207 -19.42 7.62 8.40
CA ILE A 207 -18.90 9.00 8.35
C ILE A 207 -17.72 8.99 7.36
N PRO A 208 -17.89 9.54 6.15
CA PRO A 208 -16.80 9.68 5.20
C PRO A 208 -15.67 10.55 5.77
N PRO A 209 -14.40 10.20 5.52
CA PRO A 209 -13.29 11.05 5.90
C PRO A 209 -13.30 12.34 5.08
N LYS A 210 -12.81 13.43 5.65
CA LYS A 210 -12.61 14.69 4.90
C LYS A 210 -11.33 14.65 4.07
N LYS A 211 -10.42 13.77 4.44
CA LYS A 211 -9.10 13.65 3.82
C LYS A 211 -8.66 12.19 3.76
N ILE A 212 -8.05 11.82 2.65
CA ILE A 212 -7.44 10.51 2.46
C ILE A 212 -5.96 10.68 2.14
N VAL A 213 -5.12 9.95 2.85
CA VAL A 213 -3.68 9.82 2.59
C VAL A 213 -3.41 8.39 2.17
N ILE A 214 -2.77 8.20 1.02
CA ILE A 214 -2.44 6.85 0.53
C ILE A 214 -0.95 6.74 0.28
N PHE A 215 -0.34 5.73 0.90
CA PHE A 215 1.02 5.31 0.60
C PHE A 215 0.97 4.10 -0.32
N ALA A 216 1.52 4.21 -1.54
CA ALA A 216 1.59 3.11 -2.48
C ALA A 216 2.86 3.17 -3.33
N ASN A 217 3.28 2.03 -3.84
CA ASN A 217 4.45 1.88 -4.71
C ASN A 217 4.09 1.86 -6.22
N ASN A 218 2.83 2.18 -6.55
CA ASN A 218 2.32 2.21 -7.92
C ASN A 218 1.62 3.53 -8.18
N LYS A 219 2.24 4.36 -9.03
CA LYS A 219 1.72 5.68 -9.39
C LYS A 219 0.34 5.61 -10.04
N LYS A 220 0.10 4.63 -10.91
CA LYS A 220 -1.18 4.48 -11.60
C LYS A 220 -2.35 4.25 -10.64
N ASP A 221 -2.14 3.47 -9.56
CA ASP A 221 -3.16 3.28 -8.53
C ASP A 221 -3.49 4.62 -7.85
N LEU A 222 -2.45 5.41 -7.52
CA LEU A 222 -2.62 6.74 -6.90
C LEU A 222 -3.36 7.70 -7.83
N GLU A 223 -3.02 7.75 -9.13
CA GLU A 223 -3.68 8.60 -10.13
C GLU A 223 -5.15 8.21 -10.34
N ASN A 224 -5.46 6.92 -10.37
CA ASN A 224 -6.83 6.44 -10.51
C ASN A 224 -7.69 6.78 -9.27
N ILE A 225 -7.12 6.65 -8.07
CA ILE A 225 -7.79 7.02 -6.81
C ILE A 225 -8.02 8.53 -6.76
N ASP A 226 -7.02 9.32 -7.13
CA ASP A 226 -7.11 10.77 -7.23
C ASP A 226 -8.27 11.21 -8.13
N SER A 227 -8.35 10.62 -9.31
CA SER A 227 -9.41 10.91 -10.27
C SER A 227 -10.81 10.65 -9.69
N TYR A 228 -10.96 9.64 -8.85
CA TYR A 228 -12.22 9.37 -8.17
C TYR A 228 -12.49 10.35 -7.02
N LEU A 229 -11.50 10.58 -6.13
CA LEU A 229 -11.68 11.40 -4.94
C LEU A 229 -11.96 12.86 -5.27
N SER A 230 -11.40 13.38 -6.37
CA SER A 230 -11.69 14.72 -6.87
C SER A 230 -13.16 14.91 -7.30
N MET A 231 -13.88 13.83 -7.64
CA MET A 231 -15.30 13.90 -7.97
C MET A 231 -16.23 13.92 -6.75
N VAL A 232 -15.73 13.49 -5.59
CA VAL A 232 -16.52 13.37 -4.36
C VAL A 232 -16.11 14.37 -3.26
N ASP A 233 -15.31 15.38 -3.62
CA ASP A 233 -14.86 16.49 -2.73
C ASP A 233 -14.17 16.00 -1.44
N ILE A 234 -13.36 14.94 -1.54
CA ILE A 234 -12.49 14.44 -0.47
C ILE A 234 -11.05 14.89 -0.75
N GLY A 235 -10.42 15.57 0.21
CA GLY A 235 -9.02 15.97 0.11
C GLY A 235 -8.10 14.75 -0.05
N TYR A 236 -7.08 14.83 -0.91
CA TYR A 236 -6.23 13.69 -1.25
C TYR A 236 -4.74 14.01 -1.22
N TYR A 237 -3.97 13.11 -0.59
CA TYR A 237 -2.52 13.07 -0.67
C TYR A 237 -2.07 11.66 -1.06
N GLY A 238 -1.56 11.51 -2.27
CA GLY A 238 -0.92 10.30 -2.76
C GLY A 238 0.58 10.33 -2.48
N ILE A 239 1.10 9.37 -1.76
CA ILE A 239 2.54 9.22 -1.51
C ILE A 239 3.04 8.06 -2.35
N GLU A 240 3.75 8.38 -3.44
CA GLU A 240 4.44 7.37 -4.25
C GLU A 240 5.74 6.96 -3.56
N TYR A 241 5.71 5.79 -2.92
CA TYR A 241 6.77 5.35 -2.03
C TYR A 241 7.76 4.40 -2.72
N PHE A 242 9.02 4.78 -2.71
CA PHE A 242 10.15 4.07 -3.33
C PHE A 242 11.16 3.49 -2.33
N GLY A 243 10.88 3.49 -1.02
CA GLY A 243 11.82 3.03 0.01
C GLY A 243 12.32 1.61 -0.21
N TRP A 244 11.47 0.72 -0.77
CA TRP A 244 11.85 -0.65 -1.09
C TRP A 244 12.99 -0.74 -2.14
N GLN A 245 13.15 0.27 -3.01
CA GLN A 245 14.25 0.36 -3.98
C GLN A 245 15.58 0.76 -3.32
N MET A 246 15.52 1.33 -2.12
CA MET A 246 16.69 1.76 -1.37
C MET A 246 17.29 0.64 -0.51
N LEU A 247 16.67 -0.53 -0.47
CA LEU A 247 17.16 -1.67 0.28
C LEU A 247 18.51 -2.15 -0.28
N PRO A 248 19.53 -2.34 0.58
CA PRO A 248 20.87 -2.66 0.13
C PRO A 248 21.00 -4.09 -0.39
N GLY A 249 21.95 -4.26 -1.27
CA GLY A 249 22.42 -5.56 -1.75
C GLY A 249 21.62 -6.13 -2.92
N SER A 250 22.34 -6.69 -3.86
CA SER A 250 21.81 -7.50 -4.96
C SER A 250 21.84 -8.97 -4.60
N PRO A 251 21.04 -9.84 -5.25
CA PRO A 251 21.16 -11.27 -5.08
C PRO A 251 22.53 -11.75 -5.56
N ASP A 252 23.11 -12.70 -4.83
CA ASP A 252 24.24 -13.48 -5.30
C ASP A 252 23.74 -14.51 -6.29
N ASN A 253 24.40 -14.63 -7.44
CA ASN A 253 23.94 -15.47 -8.55
C ASN A 253 23.90 -16.96 -8.17
N GLN A 254 24.93 -17.46 -7.50
CA GLN A 254 25.02 -18.87 -7.15
C GLN A 254 23.98 -19.22 -6.08
N ILE A 255 23.81 -18.34 -5.10
CA ILE A 255 22.78 -18.49 -4.07
C ILE A 255 21.39 -18.48 -4.72
N ALA A 256 21.13 -17.53 -5.61
CA ALA A 256 19.84 -17.39 -6.28
C ALA A 256 19.49 -18.62 -7.15
N GLU A 257 20.44 -19.13 -7.91
CA GLU A 257 20.27 -20.35 -8.71
C GLU A 257 20.03 -21.57 -7.82
N PHE A 258 20.76 -21.68 -6.72
CA PHE A 258 20.56 -22.77 -5.77
C PHE A 258 19.20 -22.71 -5.09
N GLN A 259 18.75 -21.53 -4.66
CA GLN A 259 17.42 -21.33 -4.09
C GLN A 259 16.31 -21.74 -5.07
N GLN A 260 16.41 -21.27 -6.34
CA GLN A 260 15.43 -21.59 -7.39
C GLN A 260 15.39 -23.08 -7.68
N SER A 261 16.55 -23.71 -7.90
CA SER A 261 16.62 -25.14 -8.20
C SER A 261 16.13 -26.00 -7.03
N THR A 262 16.48 -25.64 -5.81
CA THR A 262 15.99 -26.33 -4.61
C THR A 262 14.48 -26.24 -4.51
N PHE A 263 13.92 -25.04 -4.68
CA PHE A 263 12.48 -24.85 -4.60
C PHE A 263 11.72 -25.61 -5.69
N LEU A 264 12.19 -25.57 -6.93
CA LEU A 264 11.56 -26.30 -8.06
C LEU A 264 11.61 -27.81 -7.87
N ASN A 265 12.70 -28.34 -7.31
CA ASN A 265 12.89 -29.79 -7.13
C ASN A 265 12.21 -30.34 -5.86
N THR A 266 12.17 -29.56 -4.79
CA THR A 266 11.72 -30.03 -3.47
C THR A 266 10.46 -29.35 -2.96
N GLY A 267 10.08 -28.20 -3.53
CA GLY A 267 9.02 -27.33 -3.01
C GLY A 267 9.40 -26.61 -1.72
N GLN A 268 10.68 -26.61 -1.31
CA GLN A 268 11.16 -25.95 -0.11
C GLN A 268 11.97 -24.69 -0.48
N TRP A 269 11.52 -23.53 0.04
CA TRP A 269 12.26 -22.28 -0.08
C TRP A 269 13.36 -22.19 0.98
N LEU A 270 14.55 -21.74 0.55
CA LEU A 270 15.67 -21.45 1.43
C LEU A 270 15.94 -19.94 1.44
N GLU A 271 16.05 -19.34 2.62
CA GLU A 271 16.54 -17.95 2.74
C GLU A 271 18.03 -17.84 2.42
N ASP A 272 18.50 -16.65 2.03
CA ASP A 272 19.86 -16.39 1.52
C ASP A 272 20.96 -17.00 2.40
N ASP A 273 20.89 -16.79 3.73
CA ASP A 273 21.87 -17.28 4.68
C ASP A 273 21.93 -18.83 4.75
N THR A 274 20.76 -19.46 4.62
CA THR A 274 20.63 -20.92 4.63
C THR A 274 21.17 -21.51 3.34
N ALA A 275 20.82 -20.93 2.20
CA ALA A 275 21.31 -21.35 0.89
C ALA A 275 22.83 -21.22 0.79
N ALA A 276 23.39 -20.08 1.24
CA ALA A 276 24.84 -19.87 1.27
C ALA A 276 25.59 -20.92 2.12
N LYS A 277 25.06 -21.26 3.30
CA LYS A 277 25.65 -22.29 4.17
C LYS A 277 25.62 -23.69 3.53
N MET A 278 24.59 -23.98 2.72
CA MET A 278 24.46 -25.29 2.06
C MET A 278 25.36 -25.41 0.82
N LEU A 279 25.59 -24.31 0.10
CA LEU A 279 26.51 -24.26 -1.03
C LEU A 279 27.98 -24.43 -0.63
N ASN A 280 28.34 -23.96 0.58
CA ASN A 280 29.72 -24.01 1.08
C ASN A 280 30.07 -25.31 1.85
N LYS A 281 29.18 -26.29 1.84
CA LYS A 281 29.41 -27.64 2.40
C LYS A 281 29.78 -28.63 1.29
#